data_c2855eb935eb219775dad72047e61c63
#
_entry.id   c2855eb935eb219775dad72047e61c63
#
_cell.length_a   1.000
_cell.length_b   1.000
_cell.length_c   1.000
_cell.angle_alpha   90.00
_cell.angle_beta   90.00
_cell.angle_gamma   90.00
#
_symmetry.space_group_name_H-M   'P 1'
#
loop_
_entity.id
_entity.type
_entity.pdbx_description
1 polymer ?
#
loop_
_entity_poly.entity_id
_entity_poly.type
_entity_poly.pdbx_seq_one_letter_code
_entity_poly.pdbx_strand_id
1 'polypeptide(L)'
;MRFSIIFTIFILASCSSGSSQKNTIDPYSSSGFALIYSDEDYNKKIVSSKLNYSELKIAHNNIKKNSILKITNPDNKKSIELKVSKKIKYPIFYKIIITDKVAEELGLNKNLPFVDIQERIKNKSFIAKKAVTFSEEQTVSDKAPVTKVKIDDISTIKDTKTNKTKKYSIIVGDFYSKESAENLIVTLEHKYIKKGSLKLKKVAKNKFRLLAGPYSSINTLKKRYFELNKYGFEDLDIKQND
;
A
#
# COMPACT_ATOMS: atom_id res chain seq x y z
N MET A 1 -19.77 35.09 70.14
CA MET A 1 -19.89 35.23 68.70
C MET A 1 -19.23 34.00 68.04
N ARG A 2 -20.04 33.11 67.52
CA ARG A 2 -19.56 31.87 66.88
C ARG A 2 -19.82 32.05 65.37
N PHE A 3 -18.77 32.22 64.56
CA PHE A 3 -18.87 32.25 63.13
C PHE A 3 -18.91 30.83 62.60
N SER A 4 -20.05 30.42 62.06
CA SER A 4 -20.26 29.17 61.38
C SER A 4 -19.87 29.37 59.91
N ILE A 5 -18.74 28.78 59.52
CA ILE A 5 -18.29 28.79 58.14
C ILE A 5 -18.98 27.61 57.45
N ILE A 6 -19.99 27.90 56.63
CA ILE A 6 -20.61 26.91 55.74
C ILE A 6 -19.70 26.74 54.52
N PHE A 7 -18.95 25.62 54.50
CA PHE A 7 -18.13 25.23 53.37
C PHE A 7 -19.03 24.54 52.34
N THR A 8 -19.46 25.27 51.34
CA THR A 8 -20.27 24.73 50.24
C THR A 8 -19.33 24.02 49.29
N ILE A 9 -19.29 22.70 49.33
CA ILE A 9 -18.55 21.85 48.37
C ILE A 9 -19.35 21.79 47.09
N PHE A 10 -18.91 22.54 46.08
CA PHE A 10 -19.39 22.42 44.68
C PHE A 10 -18.81 21.17 44.09
N ILE A 11 -19.60 20.09 44.03
CA ILE A 11 -19.25 18.87 43.27
C ILE A 11 -19.53 19.17 41.80
N LEU A 12 -18.49 19.53 41.06
CA LEU A 12 -18.53 19.57 39.60
C LEU A 12 -18.55 18.11 39.08
N ALA A 13 -19.74 17.59 38.82
CA ALA A 13 -19.94 16.39 38.05
C ALA A 13 -19.53 16.67 36.59
N SER A 14 -18.23 16.51 36.31
CA SER A 14 -17.73 16.48 34.94
C SER A 14 -18.24 15.22 34.28
N CYS A 15 -19.33 15.29 33.53
CA CYS A 15 -19.73 14.27 32.56
C CYS A 15 -18.68 14.23 31.46
N SER A 16 -17.63 13.46 31.67
CA SER A 16 -16.74 13.02 30.62
C SER A 16 -17.55 12.08 29.71
N SER A 17 -18.20 12.64 28.70
CA SER A 17 -18.69 11.87 27.57
C SER A 17 -17.48 11.25 26.86
N GLY A 18 -17.07 10.08 27.31
CA GLY A 18 -16.08 9.27 26.64
C GLY A 18 -16.59 8.94 25.24
N SER A 19 -16.32 9.81 24.28
CA SER A 19 -16.38 9.42 22.88
C SER A 19 -15.39 8.29 22.72
N SER A 20 -15.87 7.06 22.69
CA SER A 20 -15.12 5.90 22.27
C SER A 20 -14.69 6.15 20.83
N GLN A 21 -13.55 6.83 20.65
CA GLN A 21 -12.88 6.86 19.36
C GLN A 21 -12.60 5.39 19.03
N LYS A 22 -13.43 4.82 18.17
CA LYS A 22 -13.07 3.59 17.46
C LYS A 22 -11.77 3.94 16.75
N ASN A 23 -10.66 3.45 17.29
CA ASN A 23 -9.39 3.44 16.58
C ASN A 23 -9.60 2.63 15.30
N THR A 24 -10.08 3.28 14.25
CA THR A 24 -10.11 2.72 12.91
C THR A 24 -8.66 2.68 12.48
N ILE A 25 -8.02 1.52 12.68
CA ILE A 25 -6.69 1.27 12.13
C ILE A 25 -6.87 1.37 10.62
N ASP A 26 -6.23 2.35 10.01
CA ASP A 26 -6.23 2.48 8.56
C ASP A 26 -5.70 1.19 7.93
N PRO A 27 -6.35 0.69 6.86
CA PRO A 27 -5.91 -0.52 6.20
C PRO A 27 -4.51 -0.31 5.63
N TYR A 28 -3.66 -1.34 5.74
CA TYR A 28 -2.33 -1.30 5.16
C TYR A 28 -2.41 -1.03 3.66
N SER A 29 -1.61 -0.08 3.20
CA SER A 29 -1.45 0.26 1.78
C SER A 29 0.00 0.60 1.52
N SER A 30 0.60 -0.02 0.51
CA SER A 30 2.01 0.18 0.16
C SER A 30 2.27 -0.14 -1.31
N SER A 31 3.29 0.49 -1.89
CA SER A 31 3.75 0.23 -3.25
C SER A 31 5.24 -0.06 -3.25
N GLY A 32 5.68 -1.06 -4.01
CA GLY A 32 7.09 -1.41 -4.10
C GLY A 32 7.33 -2.79 -4.72
N PHE A 33 8.53 -3.32 -4.52
CA PHE A 33 8.91 -4.59 -5.10
C PHE A 33 8.47 -5.77 -4.23
N ALA A 34 7.95 -6.82 -4.86
CA ALA A 34 7.75 -8.11 -4.24
C ALA A 34 9.05 -8.92 -4.26
N LEU A 35 9.22 -9.80 -3.29
CA LEU A 35 10.21 -10.89 -3.35
C LEU A 35 9.51 -12.13 -3.85
N ILE A 36 9.90 -12.61 -5.03
CA ILE A 36 9.43 -13.91 -5.53
C ILE A 36 10.21 -14.97 -4.78
N TYR A 37 9.50 -15.80 -3.99
CA TYR A 37 10.10 -16.79 -3.13
C TYR A 37 10.83 -17.89 -3.92
N SER A 38 12.03 -18.23 -3.49
CA SER A 38 12.78 -19.41 -3.90
C SER A 38 13.31 -20.17 -2.68
N ASP A 39 13.55 -21.48 -2.81
CA ASP A 39 14.17 -22.25 -1.73
C ASP A 39 15.62 -21.81 -1.47
N GLU A 40 16.29 -21.22 -2.45
CA GLU A 40 17.61 -20.62 -2.27
C GLU A 40 17.58 -19.45 -1.30
N ASP A 41 16.54 -18.60 -1.34
CA ASP A 41 16.41 -17.45 -0.43
C ASP A 41 16.31 -17.94 1.02
N TYR A 42 15.64 -19.06 1.25
CA TYR A 42 15.60 -19.68 2.58
C TYR A 42 16.96 -20.26 2.96
N ASN A 43 17.61 -21.01 2.07
CA ASN A 43 18.92 -21.61 2.33
C ASN A 43 20.01 -20.55 2.59
N LYS A 44 19.95 -19.42 1.89
CA LYS A 44 20.82 -18.25 2.10
C LYS A 44 20.41 -17.37 3.29
N LYS A 45 19.39 -17.77 4.05
CA LYS A 45 18.83 -17.01 5.19
C LYS A 45 18.35 -15.58 4.84
N ILE A 46 18.00 -15.35 3.58
CA ILE A 46 17.38 -14.09 3.12
C ILE A 46 15.96 -13.98 3.67
N VAL A 47 15.26 -15.11 3.74
CA VAL A 47 13.94 -15.23 4.36
C VAL A 47 13.98 -16.15 5.57
N SER A 48 13.20 -15.87 6.60
CA SER A 48 13.26 -16.60 7.87
C SER A 48 12.52 -17.94 7.89
N SER A 49 11.73 -18.26 6.87
CA SER A 49 10.90 -19.46 6.85
C SER A 49 10.53 -19.86 5.42
N LYS A 50 10.41 -21.16 5.18
CA LYS A 50 9.95 -21.71 3.89
C LYS A 50 8.51 -21.33 3.58
N LEU A 51 8.21 -21.11 2.30
CA LEU A 51 6.87 -20.91 1.77
C LEU A 51 6.59 -22.02 0.74
N ASN A 52 5.40 -22.62 0.77
CA ASN A 52 5.03 -23.57 -0.27
C ASN A 52 4.81 -22.82 -1.60
N TYR A 53 5.72 -23.01 -2.54
CA TYR A 53 5.72 -22.31 -3.84
C TYR A 53 4.79 -22.95 -4.89
N SER A 54 4.28 -24.15 -4.62
CA SER A 54 3.38 -24.87 -5.55
C SER A 54 1.96 -24.28 -5.58
N GLU A 55 1.64 -23.34 -4.74
CA GLU A 55 0.32 -22.74 -4.60
C GLU A 55 0.37 -21.21 -4.71
N LEU A 56 -0.80 -20.59 -4.94
CA LEU A 56 -0.97 -19.13 -4.86
C LEU A 56 -0.88 -18.69 -3.39
N LYS A 57 0.33 -18.38 -2.93
CA LYS A 57 0.57 -17.97 -1.53
C LYS A 57 1.36 -16.68 -1.44
N ILE A 58 1.06 -15.96 -0.38
CA ILE A 58 1.76 -14.74 0.00
C ILE A 58 2.16 -14.80 1.48
N ALA A 59 3.23 -14.10 1.81
CA ALA A 59 3.66 -13.89 3.18
C ALA A 59 4.07 -12.43 3.41
N HIS A 60 3.90 -11.96 4.63
CA HIS A 60 4.24 -10.60 5.00
C HIS A 60 4.91 -10.59 6.39
N ASN A 61 5.79 -9.60 6.65
CA ASN A 61 6.52 -9.54 7.92
C ASN A 61 5.64 -9.04 9.08
N ASN A 62 4.76 -8.07 8.85
CA ASN A 62 3.99 -7.38 9.90
C ASN A 62 2.49 -7.71 9.89
N ILE A 63 1.89 -7.94 8.71
CA ILE A 63 0.45 -8.19 8.61
C ILE A 63 0.08 -9.54 9.22
N LYS A 64 -1.07 -9.59 9.86
CA LYS A 64 -1.57 -10.79 10.55
C LYS A 64 -1.86 -11.90 9.53
N LYS A 65 -1.59 -13.16 9.95
CA LYS A 65 -2.06 -14.34 9.21
C LYS A 65 -3.57 -14.25 8.97
N ASN A 66 -4.01 -14.66 7.80
CA ASN A 66 -5.41 -14.63 7.32
C ASN A 66 -5.97 -13.22 6.99
N SER A 67 -5.21 -12.12 7.18
CA SER A 67 -5.57 -10.84 6.55
C SER A 67 -5.62 -11.00 5.03
N ILE A 68 -6.59 -10.35 4.38
CA ILE A 68 -6.72 -10.39 2.92
C ILE A 68 -5.98 -9.20 2.35
N LEU A 69 -5.05 -9.46 1.43
CA LEU A 69 -4.36 -8.44 0.66
C LEU A 69 -4.82 -8.50 -0.79
N LYS A 70 -5.20 -7.37 -1.34
CA LYS A 70 -5.32 -7.15 -2.78
C LYS A 70 -3.95 -6.72 -3.29
N ILE A 71 -3.40 -7.49 -4.22
CA ILE A 71 -2.12 -7.22 -4.87
C ILE A 71 -2.43 -6.89 -6.32
N THR A 72 -1.92 -5.77 -6.80
CA THR A 72 -2.18 -5.27 -8.15
C THR A 72 -0.86 -5.06 -8.88
N ASN A 73 -0.76 -5.52 -10.10
CA ASN A 73 0.29 -5.14 -11.02
C ASN A 73 -0.08 -3.80 -11.67
N PRO A 74 0.65 -2.70 -11.41
CA PRO A 74 0.27 -1.39 -11.94
C PRO A 74 0.42 -1.27 -13.46
N ASP A 75 1.23 -2.13 -14.09
CA ASP A 75 1.48 -2.09 -15.54
C ASP A 75 0.27 -2.58 -16.37
N ASN A 76 -0.37 -3.66 -15.94
CA ASN A 76 -1.47 -4.29 -16.67
C ASN A 76 -2.80 -4.26 -15.91
N LYS A 77 -2.82 -3.68 -14.71
CA LYS A 77 -3.99 -3.56 -13.81
C LYS A 77 -4.57 -4.89 -13.33
N LYS A 78 -3.93 -6.03 -13.62
CA LYS A 78 -4.34 -7.31 -13.05
C LYS A 78 -4.19 -7.27 -11.54
N SER A 79 -5.15 -7.85 -10.83
CA SER A 79 -5.11 -7.92 -9.37
C SER A 79 -5.60 -9.27 -8.86
N ILE A 80 -5.09 -9.69 -7.71
CA ILE A 80 -5.49 -10.89 -7.00
C ILE A 80 -5.69 -10.59 -5.53
N GLU A 81 -6.68 -11.23 -4.90
CA GLU A 81 -6.91 -11.14 -3.46
C GLU A 81 -6.52 -12.46 -2.79
N LEU A 82 -5.52 -12.41 -1.93
CA LEU A 82 -5.01 -13.58 -1.23
C LEU A 82 -4.92 -13.33 0.28
N LYS A 83 -5.06 -14.41 1.04
CA LYS A 83 -4.81 -14.39 2.49
C LYS A 83 -3.34 -14.51 2.79
N VAL A 84 -2.84 -13.68 3.71
CA VAL A 84 -1.49 -13.85 4.25
C VAL A 84 -1.38 -15.23 4.91
N SER A 85 -0.54 -16.10 4.35
CA SER A 85 -0.40 -17.48 4.81
C SER A 85 0.36 -17.57 6.13
N LYS A 86 1.41 -16.75 6.29
CA LYS A 86 2.21 -16.65 7.51
C LYS A 86 3.05 -15.37 7.55
N LYS A 87 3.60 -15.07 8.73
CA LYS A 87 4.61 -14.03 8.89
C LYS A 87 5.99 -14.62 8.56
N ILE A 88 6.72 -13.93 7.67
CA ILE A 88 8.09 -14.26 7.29
C ILE A 88 8.92 -12.97 7.32
N LYS A 89 10.09 -13.01 7.95
CA LYS A 89 11.06 -11.90 7.87
C LYS A 89 11.79 -11.97 6.53
N TYR A 90 11.95 -10.82 5.88
CA TYR A 90 12.65 -10.64 4.61
C TYR A 90 13.26 -9.22 4.54
N PRO A 91 14.16 -8.94 3.59
CA PRO A 91 14.79 -7.62 3.49
C PRO A 91 13.76 -6.50 3.29
N ILE A 92 13.91 -5.43 4.03
CA ILE A 92 12.97 -4.28 4.12
C ILE A 92 12.69 -3.57 2.79
N PHE A 93 13.56 -3.74 1.80
CA PHE A 93 13.35 -3.22 0.45
C PHE A 93 12.12 -3.81 -0.23
N TYR A 94 11.80 -5.05 0.08
CA TYR A 94 10.62 -5.72 -0.46
C TYR A 94 9.40 -5.47 0.42
N LYS A 95 8.23 -5.34 -0.21
CA LYS A 95 6.97 -5.05 0.49
C LYS A 95 6.16 -6.31 0.82
N ILE A 96 6.41 -7.39 0.12
CA ILE A 96 5.70 -8.65 0.26
C ILE A 96 6.53 -9.80 -0.29
N ILE A 97 6.33 -11.02 0.22
CA ILE A 97 6.78 -12.25 -0.45
C ILE A 97 5.59 -12.84 -1.20
N ILE A 98 5.82 -13.22 -2.45
CA ILE A 98 4.85 -13.90 -3.31
C ILE A 98 5.46 -15.17 -3.86
N THR A 99 4.63 -16.16 -4.21
CA THR A 99 5.09 -17.34 -4.97
C THR A 99 5.19 -17.02 -6.46
N ASP A 100 5.93 -17.82 -7.18
CA ASP A 100 6.10 -17.66 -8.64
C ASP A 100 4.75 -17.73 -9.36
N LYS A 101 3.83 -18.60 -8.93
CA LYS A 101 2.46 -18.67 -9.46
C LYS A 101 1.68 -17.37 -9.30
N VAL A 102 1.87 -16.63 -8.20
CA VAL A 102 1.24 -15.31 -8.00
C VAL A 102 1.83 -14.29 -8.98
N ALA A 103 3.16 -14.36 -9.20
CA ALA A 103 3.81 -13.48 -10.16
C ALA A 103 3.32 -13.74 -11.60
N GLU A 104 3.12 -15.00 -11.97
CA GLU A 104 2.57 -15.41 -13.28
C GLU A 104 1.13 -14.96 -13.47
N GLU A 105 0.26 -15.19 -12.47
CA GLU A 105 -1.15 -14.77 -12.52
C GLU A 105 -1.31 -13.26 -12.70
N LEU A 106 -0.48 -12.49 -12.00
CA LEU A 106 -0.43 -11.04 -12.12
C LEU A 106 0.29 -10.56 -13.39
N GLY A 107 0.96 -11.45 -14.14
CA GLY A 107 1.79 -11.08 -15.29
C GLY A 107 2.93 -10.12 -14.91
N LEU A 108 3.56 -10.35 -13.77
CA LEU A 108 4.66 -9.52 -13.29
C LEU A 108 5.95 -9.80 -14.09
N ASN A 109 6.73 -8.75 -14.32
CA ASN A 109 8.11 -8.94 -14.75
C ASN A 109 8.93 -9.54 -13.59
N LYS A 110 9.35 -10.80 -13.70
CA LYS A 110 10.07 -11.50 -12.63
C LYS A 110 11.39 -10.83 -12.25
N ASN A 111 12.01 -10.07 -13.14
CA ASN A 111 13.23 -9.30 -12.83
C ASN A 111 12.93 -8.00 -12.05
N LEU A 112 11.73 -7.46 -12.22
CA LEU A 112 11.27 -6.20 -11.63
C LEU A 112 9.82 -6.35 -11.16
N PRO A 113 9.53 -7.22 -10.17
CA PRO A 113 8.18 -7.55 -9.73
C PRO A 113 7.60 -6.41 -8.86
N PHE A 114 7.17 -5.33 -9.50
CA PHE A 114 6.60 -4.17 -8.83
C PHE A 114 5.09 -4.35 -8.63
N VAL A 115 4.60 -4.07 -7.42
CA VAL A 115 3.21 -4.29 -7.02
C VAL A 115 2.67 -3.15 -6.15
N ASP A 116 1.38 -2.92 -6.26
CA ASP A 116 0.60 -2.16 -5.28
C ASP A 116 -0.13 -3.15 -4.37
N ILE A 117 -0.09 -2.90 -3.07
CA ILE A 117 -0.67 -3.77 -2.04
C ILE A 117 -1.69 -2.97 -1.24
N GLN A 118 -2.86 -3.55 -1.01
CA GLN A 118 -3.91 -2.96 -0.19
C GLN A 118 -4.57 -4.02 0.68
N GLU A 119 -4.62 -3.78 1.99
CA GLU A 119 -5.35 -4.65 2.91
C GLU A 119 -6.86 -4.44 2.77
N ARG A 120 -7.60 -5.55 2.71
CA ARG A 120 -9.06 -5.55 2.69
C ARG A 120 -9.59 -5.79 4.10
N ILE A 121 -10.14 -4.75 4.71
CA ILE A 121 -10.84 -4.89 5.98
C ILE A 121 -12.23 -5.44 5.70
N LYS A 122 -12.53 -6.63 6.25
CA LYS A 122 -13.92 -7.11 6.27
C LYS A 122 -14.69 -6.30 7.29
N ASN A 123 -15.54 -5.38 6.84
CA ASN A 123 -16.50 -4.74 7.71
C ASN A 123 -17.46 -5.81 8.25
N LYS A 124 -17.28 -6.20 9.51
CA LYS A 124 -18.18 -7.14 10.20
C LYS A 124 -19.59 -6.57 10.43
N SER A 125 -19.80 -5.28 10.16
CA SER A 125 -21.06 -4.59 10.46
C SER A 125 -22.05 -4.50 9.30
N PHE A 126 -21.64 -4.86 8.08
CA PHE A 126 -22.57 -4.88 6.95
C PHE A 126 -22.95 -6.31 6.59
N ILE A 127 -23.89 -6.89 7.36
CA ILE A 127 -24.70 -8.00 6.87
C ILE A 127 -25.80 -7.33 6.05
N ALA A 128 -25.58 -7.18 4.74
CA ALA A 128 -26.67 -6.91 3.84
C ALA A 128 -27.68 -8.07 4.00
N LYS A 129 -28.79 -7.81 4.66
CA LYS A 129 -29.93 -8.72 4.59
C LYS A 129 -30.23 -8.87 3.10
N LYS A 130 -30.25 -10.13 2.64
CA LYS A 130 -30.60 -10.46 1.27
C LYS A 130 -31.89 -9.68 0.94
N ALA A 131 -31.79 -8.75 0.00
CA ALA A 131 -32.98 -8.02 -0.45
C ALA A 131 -33.99 -9.06 -0.94
N VAL A 132 -35.15 -9.07 -0.33
CA VAL A 132 -36.27 -9.89 -0.83
C VAL A 132 -36.80 -9.12 -2.02
N THR A 133 -36.43 -9.56 -3.21
CA THR A 133 -36.97 -9.01 -4.46
C THR A 133 -38.43 -9.41 -4.54
N PHE A 134 -39.32 -8.44 -4.53
CA PHE A 134 -40.74 -8.71 -4.75
C PHE A 134 -40.93 -9.16 -6.21
N SER A 135 -41.88 -10.08 -6.43
CA SER A 135 -42.14 -10.69 -7.74
C SER A 135 -42.47 -9.69 -8.87
N GLU A 136 -42.83 -8.46 -8.51
CA GLU A 136 -43.05 -7.35 -9.47
C GLU A 136 -41.75 -6.80 -10.10
N GLU A 137 -40.59 -6.89 -9.43
CA GLU A 137 -39.30 -6.46 -9.97
C GLU A 137 -38.70 -7.47 -10.97
N GLN A 138 -39.06 -8.74 -10.86
CA GLN A 138 -38.63 -9.77 -11.82
C GLN A 138 -39.24 -9.58 -13.20
N THR A 139 -40.48 -9.08 -13.28
CA THR A 139 -41.14 -8.85 -14.56
C THR A 139 -40.65 -7.66 -15.36
N VAL A 140 -39.91 -6.72 -14.72
CA VAL A 140 -39.31 -5.57 -15.40
C VAL A 140 -37.95 -5.93 -16.02
N SER A 141 -37.21 -6.87 -15.42
CA SER A 141 -35.93 -7.36 -15.92
C SER A 141 -36.05 -8.08 -17.26
N ASP A 142 -37.15 -8.79 -17.48
CA ASP A 142 -37.33 -9.60 -18.70
C ASP A 142 -37.82 -8.79 -19.92
N LYS A 143 -38.12 -7.49 -19.74
CA LYS A 143 -38.58 -6.60 -20.82
C LYS A 143 -37.58 -5.55 -21.29
N ALA A 144 -36.35 -5.56 -20.77
CA ALA A 144 -35.34 -4.67 -21.26
C ALA A 144 -34.82 -5.10 -22.65
N PRO A 145 -34.92 -4.26 -23.68
CA PRO A 145 -34.40 -4.62 -25.01
C PRO A 145 -32.89 -4.73 -24.95
N VAL A 146 -32.35 -5.94 -25.12
CA VAL A 146 -30.91 -6.18 -25.26
C VAL A 146 -30.50 -5.72 -26.65
N THR A 147 -30.03 -4.49 -26.75
CA THR A 147 -29.36 -4.03 -27.98
C THR A 147 -28.03 -4.78 -28.08
N LYS A 148 -27.95 -5.71 -29.04
CA LYS A 148 -26.69 -6.37 -29.39
C LYS A 148 -25.73 -5.31 -29.92
N VAL A 149 -24.78 -4.91 -29.09
CA VAL A 149 -23.63 -4.12 -29.54
C VAL A 149 -22.74 -5.06 -30.34
N LYS A 150 -22.62 -4.82 -31.63
CA LYS A 150 -21.60 -5.44 -32.47
C LYS A 150 -20.25 -4.97 -31.96
N ILE A 151 -19.47 -5.88 -31.42
CA ILE A 151 -18.05 -5.66 -31.10
C ILE A 151 -17.33 -5.79 -32.44
N ASP A 152 -17.01 -4.65 -33.06
CA ASP A 152 -16.07 -4.63 -34.16
C ASP A 152 -14.69 -4.98 -33.63
N ASP A 153 -14.05 -5.97 -34.25
CA ASP A 153 -12.69 -6.41 -33.99
C ASP A 153 -11.71 -5.23 -34.12
N ILE A 154 -11.28 -4.69 -32.98
CA ILE A 154 -10.10 -3.84 -32.91
C ILE A 154 -8.89 -4.75 -32.63
N SER A 155 -8.59 -5.60 -33.60
CA SER A 155 -7.32 -6.36 -33.62
C SER A 155 -6.35 -5.62 -34.52
N THR A 156 -5.66 -4.64 -34.00
CA THR A 156 -4.27 -4.30 -34.41
C THR A 156 -3.76 -3.12 -33.57
N ILE A 157 -3.55 -3.37 -32.30
CA ILE A 157 -2.58 -2.52 -31.59
C ILE A 157 -1.23 -3.18 -31.85
N LYS A 158 -0.50 -2.65 -32.83
CA LYS A 158 0.93 -2.90 -32.95
C LYS A 158 1.58 -2.51 -31.65
N ASP A 159 2.06 -3.50 -30.90
CA ASP A 159 2.96 -3.34 -29.77
C ASP A 159 4.25 -2.67 -30.24
N THR A 160 4.23 -1.37 -30.41
CA THR A 160 5.44 -0.57 -30.38
C THR A 160 5.86 -0.50 -28.90
N LYS A 161 6.52 -1.57 -28.43
CA LYS A 161 7.31 -1.56 -27.19
C LYS A 161 8.44 -0.53 -27.38
N THR A 162 8.12 0.74 -27.15
CA THR A 162 9.15 1.71 -26.80
C THR A 162 9.69 1.24 -25.45
N ASN A 163 10.91 0.73 -25.44
CA ASN A 163 11.68 0.40 -24.24
C ASN A 163 11.98 1.69 -23.46
N LYS A 164 10.94 2.36 -22.93
CA LYS A 164 11.13 3.42 -21.95
C LYS A 164 11.65 2.75 -20.70
N THR A 165 12.91 2.98 -20.37
CA THR A 165 13.49 2.53 -19.10
C THR A 165 12.66 3.08 -17.96
N LYS A 166 11.97 2.19 -17.24
CA LYS A 166 11.13 2.56 -16.10
C LYS A 166 11.99 3.23 -15.06
N LYS A 167 11.51 4.33 -14.52
CA LYS A 167 12.17 5.07 -13.43
C LYS A 167 11.34 4.93 -12.16
N TYR A 168 12.01 4.89 -11.04
CA TYR A 168 11.39 4.73 -9.73
C TYR A 168 11.83 5.85 -8.79
N SER A 169 10.94 6.32 -7.93
CA SER A 169 11.25 7.27 -6.87
C SER A 169 10.84 6.69 -5.52
N ILE A 170 11.61 6.97 -4.49
CA ILE A 170 11.29 6.62 -3.11
C ILE A 170 10.41 7.73 -2.54
N ILE A 171 9.28 7.37 -1.96
CA ILE A 171 8.44 8.28 -1.18
C ILE A 171 9.05 8.35 0.22
N VAL A 172 9.63 9.49 0.57
CA VAL A 172 10.26 9.70 1.89
C VAL A 172 9.22 10.03 2.94
N GLY A 173 8.18 10.77 2.56
CA GLY A 173 7.07 11.10 3.44
C GLY A 173 6.13 12.14 2.84
N ASP A 174 4.98 12.28 3.48
CA ASP A 174 3.98 13.31 3.18
C ASP A 174 3.96 14.35 4.31
N PHE A 175 3.95 15.62 3.96
CA PHE A 175 3.99 16.77 4.86
C PHE A 175 2.78 17.67 4.64
N TYR A 176 2.26 18.23 5.72
CA TYR A 176 1.17 19.22 5.67
C TYR A 176 1.69 20.65 5.67
N SER A 177 2.98 20.88 5.93
CA SER A 177 3.69 22.14 5.80
C SER A 177 4.78 22.02 4.74
N LYS A 178 4.79 22.98 3.80
CA LYS A 178 5.83 23.08 2.78
C LYS A 178 7.19 23.38 3.40
N GLU A 179 7.21 24.32 4.36
CA GLU A 179 8.42 24.73 5.06
C GLU A 179 9.07 23.56 5.81
N SER A 180 8.28 22.74 6.52
CA SER A 180 8.82 21.56 7.21
C SER A 180 9.45 20.57 6.24
N ALA A 181 8.86 20.38 5.06
CA ALA A 181 9.43 19.52 4.03
C ALA A 181 10.72 20.11 3.43
N GLU A 182 10.77 21.42 3.19
CA GLU A 182 11.97 22.12 2.67
C GLU A 182 13.12 22.09 3.68
N ASN A 183 12.84 22.28 4.96
CA ASN A 183 13.82 22.17 6.04
C ASN A 183 14.41 20.74 6.13
N LEU A 184 13.58 19.73 5.95
CA LEU A 184 14.05 18.35 5.89
C LEU A 184 14.94 18.10 4.66
N ILE A 185 14.59 18.64 3.48
CA ILE A 185 15.42 18.56 2.28
C ILE A 185 16.81 19.13 2.55
N VAL A 186 16.87 20.35 3.09
CA VAL A 186 18.15 21.00 3.42
C VAL A 186 18.97 20.14 4.37
N THR A 187 18.34 19.58 5.41
CA THR A 187 19.01 18.74 6.40
C THR A 187 19.56 17.46 5.78
N LEU A 188 18.77 16.78 4.94
CA LEU A 188 19.18 15.55 4.29
C LEU A 188 20.26 15.77 3.24
N GLU A 189 20.15 16.83 2.44
CA GLU A 189 21.15 17.15 1.41
C GLU A 189 22.47 17.65 2.01
N HIS A 190 22.42 18.34 3.15
CA HIS A 190 23.65 18.77 3.82
C HIS A 190 24.44 17.59 4.41
N LYS A 191 23.75 16.59 4.99
CA LYS A 191 24.41 15.53 5.76
C LYS A 191 24.56 14.21 5.01
N TYR A 192 23.63 13.87 4.11
CA TYR A 192 23.44 12.48 3.76
C TYR A 192 23.19 12.19 2.27
N ILE A 193 22.61 13.12 1.53
CA ILE A 193 22.10 12.88 0.19
C ILE A 193 22.69 13.90 -0.79
N LYS A 194 23.05 13.45 -1.99
CA LYS A 194 23.52 14.34 -3.04
C LYS A 194 22.51 15.45 -3.30
N LYS A 195 22.95 16.71 -3.30
CA LYS A 195 22.12 17.89 -3.59
C LYS A 195 21.34 17.73 -4.90
N GLY A 196 20.05 18.10 -4.88
CA GLY A 196 19.15 17.98 -6.02
C GLY A 196 18.57 16.58 -6.27
N SER A 197 18.85 15.61 -5.39
CA SER A 197 18.27 14.26 -5.47
C SER A 197 16.88 14.16 -4.84
N LEU A 198 16.50 15.16 -4.04
CA LEU A 198 15.19 15.24 -3.39
C LEU A 198 14.29 16.22 -4.12
N LYS A 199 13.01 15.88 -4.24
CA LYS A 199 12.00 16.70 -4.92
C LYS A 199 10.73 16.78 -4.09
N LEU A 200 10.21 17.99 -3.95
CA LEU A 200 8.93 18.20 -3.30
C LEU A 200 7.82 18.31 -4.35
N LYS A 201 6.79 17.48 -4.22
CA LYS A 201 5.61 17.49 -5.10
C LYS A 201 4.36 17.81 -4.28
N LYS A 202 3.59 18.82 -4.70
CA LYS A 202 2.26 19.07 -4.13
C LYS A 202 1.30 17.99 -4.62
N VAL A 203 0.68 17.26 -3.69
CA VAL A 203 -0.27 16.16 -4.00
C VAL A 203 -1.71 16.50 -3.64
N ALA A 204 -1.92 17.49 -2.76
CA ALA A 204 -3.25 18.05 -2.44
C ALA A 204 -3.10 19.51 -1.96
N LYS A 205 -4.22 20.18 -1.65
CA LYS A 205 -4.23 21.61 -1.24
C LYS A 205 -3.19 21.92 -0.15
N ASN A 206 -3.12 21.09 0.89
CA ASN A 206 -2.20 21.24 2.03
C ASN A 206 -1.38 19.96 2.25
N LYS A 207 -0.99 19.25 1.16
CA LYS A 207 -0.21 18.03 1.28
C LYS A 207 0.92 18.02 0.26
N PHE A 208 2.13 17.87 0.76
CA PHE A 208 3.37 17.89 0.00
C PHE A 208 4.08 16.56 0.19
N ARG A 209 4.45 15.92 -0.91
CA ARG A 209 5.16 14.63 -0.91
C ARG A 209 6.62 14.85 -1.23
N LEU A 210 7.48 14.38 -0.35
CA LEU A 210 8.92 14.37 -0.55
C LEU A 210 9.32 13.06 -1.25
N LEU A 211 10.01 13.21 -2.38
CA LEU A 211 10.46 12.12 -3.24
C LEU A 211 11.98 12.15 -3.37
N ALA A 212 12.63 10.99 -3.28
CA ALA A 212 14.02 10.81 -3.66
C ALA A 212 14.10 10.11 -5.02
N GLY A 213 14.82 10.71 -5.98
CA GLY A 213 14.94 10.21 -7.35
C GLY A 213 14.50 11.22 -8.40
N PRO A 214 14.19 10.79 -9.63
CA PRO A 214 13.95 9.41 -10.09
C PRO A 214 15.25 8.62 -10.36
N TYR A 215 15.19 7.29 -10.14
CA TYR A 215 16.26 6.34 -10.40
C TYR A 215 15.91 5.41 -11.54
N SER A 216 16.83 5.20 -12.49
CA SER A 216 16.67 4.25 -13.60
C SER A 216 17.26 2.88 -13.24
N SER A 217 18.19 2.84 -12.28
CA SER A 217 18.87 1.62 -11.81
C SER A 217 18.30 1.15 -10.48
N ILE A 218 17.92 -0.12 -10.41
CA ILE A 218 17.45 -0.75 -9.17
C ILE A 218 18.55 -0.80 -8.10
N ASN A 219 19.80 -0.98 -8.50
CA ASN A 219 20.92 -0.97 -7.55
C ASN A 219 21.07 0.40 -6.88
N THR A 220 20.96 1.48 -7.66
CA THR A 220 21.01 2.85 -7.11
C THR A 220 19.78 3.12 -6.22
N LEU A 221 18.60 2.66 -6.63
CA LEU A 221 17.38 2.76 -5.85
C LEU A 221 17.51 2.01 -4.51
N LYS A 222 17.98 0.74 -4.52
CA LYS A 222 18.24 -0.05 -3.31
C LYS A 222 19.23 0.64 -2.38
N LYS A 223 20.36 1.11 -2.92
CA LYS A 223 21.36 1.82 -2.12
C LYS A 223 20.74 3.01 -1.41
N ARG A 224 19.98 3.84 -2.13
CA ARG A 224 19.32 5.01 -1.56
C ARG A 224 18.24 4.65 -0.55
N TYR A 225 17.48 3.61 -0.81
CA TYR A 225 16.47 3.08 0.10
C TYR A 225 17.09 2.71 1.46
N PHE A 226 18.19 1.94 1.44
CA PHE A 226 18.88 1.56 2.67
C PHE A 226 19.57 2.72 3.38
N GLU A 227 20.08 3.70 2.63
CA GLU A 227 20.63 4.92 3.23
C GLU A 227 19.53 5.69 3.98
N LEU A 228 18.38 5.94 3.36
CA LEU A 228 17.25 6.62 4.01
C LEU A 228 16.76 5.84 5.24
N ASN A 229 16.69 4.52 5.15
CA ASN A 229 16.29 3.69 6.29
C ASN A 229 17.25 3.83 7.48
N LYS A 230 18.57 3.92 7.24
CA LYS A 230 19.57 4.19 8.30
C LYS A 230 19.36 5.53 8.99
N TYR A 231 18.73 6.50 8.33
CA TYR A 231 18.40 7.80 8.91
C TYR A 231 17.04 7.85 9.61
N GLY A 232 16.42 6.70 9.82
CA GLY A 232 15.18 6.58 10.58
C GLY A 232 13.90 6.63 9.75
N PHE A 233 14.00 6.57 8.42
CA PHE A 233 12.82 6.45 7.56
C PHE A 233 12.48 4.97 7.36
N GLU A 234 11.54 4.44 8.15
CA GLU A 234 11.26 3.00 8.16
C GLU A 234 10.23 2.58 7.11
N ASP A 235 9.18 3.36 6.91
CA ASP A 235 8.04 3.03 6.03
C ASP A 235 8.15 3.71 4.65
N LEU A 236 9.27 3.45 3.97
CA LEU A 236 9.52 4.02 2.65
C LEU A 236 8.75 3.26 1.56
N ASP A 237 7.89 3.93 0.82
CA ASP A 237 7.26 3.40 -0.38
C ASP A 237 8.06 3.73 -1.64
N ILE A 238 7.83 2.96 -2.69
CA ILE A 238 8.44 3.19 -3.99
C ILE A 238 7.32 3.51 -4.99
N LYS A 239 7.51 4.58 -5.76
CA LYS A 239 6.61 4.96 -6.83
C LYS A 239 7.27 4.70 -8.18
N GLN A 240 6.56 4.04 -9.10
CA GLN A 240 6.92 3.99 -10.49
C GLN A 240 6.57 5.35 -11.14
N ASN A 241 7.51 5.91 -11.89
CA ASN A 241 7.28 7.16 -12.64
C ASN A 241 6.96 6.80 -14.09
N ASP A 242 5.97 7.46 -14.62
CA ASP A 242 5.56 7.38 -16.03
C ASP A 242 6.59 8.05 -16.95
#